data_fb6c10ed6650da6bb10b4d1dfffa68b4
#
_entry.id   fb6c10ed6650da6bb10b4d1dfffa68b4
#
_cell.length_a   1.000
_cell.length_b   1.000
_cell.length_c   1.000
_cell.angle_alpha   90.00
_cell.angle_beta   90.00
_cell.angle_gamma   90.00
#
_symmetry.space_group_name_H-M   'P 1'
#
loop_
_entity.id
_entity.type
_entity.pdbx_description
1 polymer ?
#
loop_
_entity_poly.entity_id
_entity_poly.type
_entity_poly.pdbx_seq_one_letter_code
_entity_poly.pdbx_strand_id
1 'polypeptide(L)'
;MILLVDLCREPGSLSRDEFVGPVARIVERAGLPWRGIHFARAGTADLAGVSGIILCGTALQDNLFAERVDEMAPLFDAGLPVLGICAGMEALCIAFGGSIRPASEIGMTRIRREAPDPLLGDAGEFDAYELHSFACDPPAGWVTTAVSDTCVQAARHPDLPLSGVMFHPEVRNDQVVERFCGFCRESGSAERRG
;
A
#
# COMPACT_ATOMS: atom_id res chain seq x y z
N MET A 1 1.96 -16.26 -2.66
CA MET A 1 0.90 -15.58 -3.43
C MET A 1 0.63 -14.20 -2.83
N ILE A 2 0.42 -13.17 -3.65
CA ILE A 2 0.05 -11.84 -3.16
C ILE A 2 -1.48 -11.68 -3.15
N LEU A 3 -2.01 -11.13 -2.05
CA LEU A 3 -3.40 -10.72 -1.95
C LEU A 3 -3.50 -9.24 -2.31
N LEU A 4 -4.26 -8.91 -3.36
CA LEU A 4 -4.56 -7.53 -3.75
C LEU A 4 -5.93 -7.15 -3.18
N VAL A 5 -5.99 -6.08 -2.39
CA VAL A 5 -7.24 -5.59 -1.80
C VAL A 5 -7.71 -4.38 -2.61
N ASP A 6 -8.86 -4.53 -3.21
CA ASP A 6 -9.57 -3.49 -3.96
C ASP A 6 -10.30 -2.57 -2.97
N LEU A 7 -9.89 -1.31 -2.90
CA LEU A 7 -10.50 -0.28 -2.05
C LEU A 7 -11.54 0.57 -2.78
N CYS A 8 -11.82 0.28 -4.05
CA CYS A 8 -12.85 0.97 -4.81
C CYS A 8 -14.23 0.77 -4.17
N ARG A 9 -15.10 1.77 -4.30
CA ARG A 9 -16.44 1.76 -3.70
C ARG A 9 -17.27 0.55 -4.13
N GLU A 10 -17.29 0.29 -5.44
CA GLU A 10 -18.08 -0.76 -6.05
C GLU A 10 -17.19 -1.93 -6.49
N PRO A 11 -17.43 -3.14 -5.98
CA PRO A 11 -16.67 -4.32 -6.39
C PRO A 11 -16.85 -4.60 -7.89
N GLY A 12 -15.73 -4.78 -8.60
CA GLY A 12 -15.76 -5.09 -10.04
C GLY A 12 -16.03 -3.87 -10.94
N SER A 13 -15.93 -2.66 -10.43
CA SER A 13 -16.03 -1.43 -11.21
C SER A 13 -14.83 -1.26 -12.17
N LEU A 14 -14.95 -0.32 -13.13
CA LEU A 14 -13.84 0.07 -13.99
C LEU A 14 -12.67 0.63 -13.18
N SER A 15 -12.93 1.29 -12.07
CA SER A 15 -11.88 1.79 -11.16
C SER A 15 -10.97 0.67 -10.65
N ARG A 16 -11.50 -0.54 -10.43
CA ARG A 16 -10.68 -1.71 -10.12
C ARG A 16 -9.64 -2.00 -11.21
N ASP A 17 -10.01 -1.88 -12.47
CA ASP A 17 -9.08 -2.12 -13.60
C ASP A 17 -8.01 -1.03 -13.69
N GLU A 18 -8.31 0.18 -13.20
CA GLU A 18 -7.38 1.32 -13.16
C GLU A 18 -6.40 1.24 -12.00
N PHE A 19 -6.82 0.77 -10.83
CA PHE A 19 -5.99 0.76 -9.61
C PHE A 19 -5.44 -0.62 -9.24
N VAL A 20 -6.21 -1.68 -9.39
CA VAL A 20 -5.75 -3.05 -9.07
C VAL A 20 -5.05 -3.70 -10.25
N GLY A 21 -5.55 -3.50 -11.46
CA GLY A 21 -4.98 -4.10 -12.68
C GLY A 21 -3.50 -3.80 -12.93
N PRO A 22 -3.06 -2.53 -12.86
CA PRO A 22 -1.64 -2.19 -13.00
C PRO A 22 -0.75 -2.82 -11.93
N VAL A 23 -1.16 -2.81 -10.66
CA VAL A 23 -0.43 -3.47 -9.56
C VAL A 23 -0.32 -4.98 -9.81
N ALA A 24 -1.42 -5.61 -10.23
CA ALA A 24 -1.44 -7.04 -10.57
C ALA A 24 -0.40 -7.40 -11.64
N ARG A 25 -0.29 -6.58 -12.70
CA ARG A 25 0.71 -6.78 -13.77
C ARG A 25 2.15 -6.70 -13.24
N ILE A 26 2.43 -5.83 -12.24
CA ILE A 26 3.76 -5.77 -11.62
C ILE A 26 4.03 -7.03 -10.81
N VAL A 27 3.07 -7.49 -10.03
CA VAL A 27 3.18 -8.74 -9.25
C VAL A 27 3.43 -9.95 -10.17
N GLU A 28 2.73 -10.03 -11.31
CA GLU A 28 2.93 -11.07 -12.33
C GLU A 28 4.33 -11.01 -12.93
N ARG A 29 4.82 -9.82 -13.32
CA ARG A 29 6.20 -9.64 -13.80
C ARG A 29 7.25 -10.01 -12.76
N ALA A 30 6.95 -9.78 -11.48
CA ALA A 30 7.79 -10.23 -10.37
C ALA A 30 7.72 -11.75 -10.14
N GLY A 31 6.96 -12.51 -10.93
CA GLY A 31 6.88 -13.98 -10.87
C GLY A 31 6.09 -14.52 -9.68
N LEU A 32 5.16 -13.75 -9.14
CA LEU A 32 4.29 -14.20 -8.06
C LEU A 32 2.83 -14.34 -8.53
N PRO A 33 2.13 -15.41 -8.13
CA PRO A 33 0.70 -15.48 -8.30
C PRO A 33 0.00 -14.48 -7.38
N TRP A 34 -1.16 -14.01 -7.80
CA TRP A 34 -1.99 -13.11 -7.01
C TRP A 34 -3.46 -13.50 -7.06
N ARG A 35 -4.23 -12.98 -6.13
CA ARG A 35 -5.69 -12.93 -6.18
C ARG A 35 -6.19 -11.60 -5.65
N GLY A 36 -7.35 -11.17 -6.14
CA GLY A 36 -7.99 -9.93 -5.68
C GLY A 36 -9.21 -10.21 -4.81
N ILE A 37 -9.40 -9.38 -3.79
CA ILE A 37 -10.63 -9.30 -3.01
C ILE A 37 -11.05 -7.83 -2.89
N HIS A 38 -12.34 -7.59 -2.71
CA HIS A 38 -12.83 -6.27 -2.32
C HIS A 38 -12.70 -6.09 -0.80
N PHE A 39 -12.40 -4.88 -0.31
CA PHE A 39 -12.17 -4.61 1.12
C PHE A 39 -13.34 -5.05 2.02
N ALA A 40 -14.58 -4.95 1.56
CA ALA A 40 -15.76 -5.43 2.29
C ALA A 40 -15.77 -6.94 2.57
N ARG A 41 -14.84 -7.69 2.00
CA ARG A 41 -14.64 -9.12 2.25
C ARG A 41 -13.35 -9.43 3.01
N ALA A 42 -12.65 -8.39 3.43
CA ALA A 42 -11.35 -8.53 4.10
C ALA A 42 -11.44 -9.35 5.40
N GLY A 43 -12.47 -9.10 6.19
CA GLY A 43 -12.71 -9.79 7.47
C GLY A 43 -12.96 -11.30 7.36
N THR A 44 -13.26 -11.80 6.17
CA THR A 44 -13.50 -13.23 5.89
C THR A 44 -12.52 -13.82 4.89
N ALA A 45 -11.43 -13.13 4.61
CA ALA A 45 -10.44 -13.56 3.64
C ALA A 45 -9.70 -14.81 4.14
N ASP A 46 -9.66 -15.85 3.30
CA ASP A 46 -8.77 -16.99 3.55
C ASP A 46 -7.34 -16.58 3.21
N LEU A 47 -6.44 -16.57 4.17
CA LEU A 47 -5.03 -16.18 3.98
C LEU A 47 -4.10 -17.37 3.73
N ALA A 48 -4.62 -18.58 3.54
CA ALA A 48 -3.81 -19.74 3.24
C ALA A 48 -2.96 -19.53 1.96
N GLY A 49 -1.65 -19.68 2.09
CA GLY A 49 -0.69 -19.50 1.00
C GLY A 49 -0.45 -18.04 0.57
N VAL A 50 -1.02 -17.06 1.28
CA VAL A 50 -0.69 -15.64 1.09
C VAL A 50 0.66 -15.37 1.75
N SER A 51 1.55 -14.69 1.04
CA SER A 51 2.87 -14.27 1.53
C SER A 51 3.03 -12.76 1.66
N GLY A 52 2.02 -12.00 1.23
CA GLY A 52 1.99 -10.56 1.36
C GLY A 52 0.67 -9.99 0.84
N ILE A 53 0.34 -8.78 1.30
CA ILE A 53 -0.91 -8.09 1.03
C ILE A 53 -0.61 -6.71 0.45
N ILE A 54 -1.29 -6.32 -0.63
CA ILE A 54 -1.24 -4.95 -1.15
C ILE A 54 -2.64 -4.36 -1.10
N LEU A 55 -2.79 -3.27 -0.34
CA LEU A 55 -3.98 -2.43 -0.37
C LEU A 55 -3.80 -1.45 -1.53
N CYS A 56 -4.60 -1.58 -2.57
CA CYS A 56 -4.48 -0.77 -3.78
C CYS A 56 -5.08 0.64 -3.59
N GLY A 57 -4.73 1.56 -4.49
CA GLY A 57 -5.36 2.86 -4.57
C GLY A 57 -6.83 2.81 -5.00
N THR A 58 -7.48 3.97 -5.01
CA THR A 58 -8.84 4.14 -5.52
C THR A 58 -9.04 5.55 -6.10
N ALA A 59 -10.19 5.82 -6.69
CA ALA A 59 -10.50 7.12 -7.29
C ALA A 59 -10.63 8.23 -6.22
N LEU A 60 -10.30 9.48 -6.56
CA LEU A 60 -10.22 10.64 -5.66
C LEU A 60 -11.45 10.87 -4.76
N GLN A 61 -12.64 10.48 -5.22
CA GLN A 61 -13.91 10.68 -4.51
C GLN A 61 -14.40 9.44 -3.76
N ASP A 62 -13.59 8.39 -3.75
CA ASP A 62 -14.00 7.08 -3.28
C ASP A 62 -13.39 6.79 -1.90
N ASN A 63 -14.07 7.26 -0.85
CA ASN A 63 -13.57 7.20 0.53
C ASN A 63 -14.34 6.20 1.43
N LEU A 64 -15.16 5.31 0.85
CA LEU A 64 -15.96 4.37 1.64
C LEU A 64 -15.11 3.43 2.49
N PHE A 65 -13.92 3.07 2.02
CA PHE A 65 -12.98 2.23 2.75
C PHE A 65 -12.57 2.86 4.10
N ALA A 66 -12.45 4.20 4.16
CA ALA A 66 -12.05 4.90 5.38
C ALA A 66 -13.09 4.79 6.51
N GLU A 67 -14.38 4.73 6.16
CA GLU A 67 -15.48 4.52 7.12
C GLU A 67 -15.56 3.07 7.62
N ARG A 68 -14.90 2.14 6.94
CA ARG A 68 -14.99 0.70 7.15
C ARG A 68 -13.62 0.03 7.35
N VAL A 69 -12.65 0.80 7.78
CA VAL A 69 -11.26 0.32 7.93
C VAL A 69 -11.17 -0.85 8.92
N ASP A 70 -12.02 -0.89 9.93
CA ASP A 70 -12.07 -1.97 10.93
C ASP A 70 -12.35 -3.35 10.30
N GLU A 71 -13.02 -3.40 9.15
CA GLU A 71 -13.26 -4.66 8.42
C GLU A 71 -11.98 -5.27 7.86
N MET A 72 -10.92 -4.48 7.72
CA MET A 72 -9.61 -4.93 7.26
C MET A 72 -8.66 -5.33 8.40
N ALA A 73 -9.04 -5.13 9.67
CA ALA A 73 -8.21 -5.46 10.82
C ALA A 73 -7.62 -6.89 10.77
N PRO A 74 -8.36 -7.96 10.37
CA PRO A 74 -7.79 -9.30 10.27
C PRO A 74 -6.62 -9.42 9.28
N LEU A 75 -6.54 -8.54 8.26
CA LEU A 75 -5.41 -8.50 7.33
C LEU A 75 -4.16 -7.91 7.99
N PHE A 76 -4.34 -6.94 8.88
CA PHE A 76 -3.25 -6.27 9.60
C PHE A 76 -2.70 -7.14 10.75
N ASP A 77 -3.59 -7.93 11.37
CA ASP A 77 -3.26 -8.84 12.47
C ASP A 77 -2.64 -10.16 11.99
N ALA A 78 -2.65 -10.42 10.69
CA ALA A 78 -2.15 -11.67 10.12
C ALA A 78 -0.63 -11.86 10.23
N GLY A 79 0.12 -10.83 10.62
CA GLY A 79 1.58 -10.85 10.68
C GLY A 79 2.27 -10.93 9.30
N LEU A 80 1.52 -10.81 8.22
CA LEU A 80 2.03 -10.80 6.85
C LEU A 80 2.55 -9.41 6.47
N PRO A 81 3.52 -9.32 5.54
CA PRO A 81 3.89 -8.05 4.94
C PRO A 81 2.70 -7.36 4.28
N VAL A 82 2.52 -6.06 4.57
CA VAL A 82 1.47 -5.22 3.96
C VAL A 82 2.08 -3.98 3.33
N LEU A 83 1.71 -3.71 2.08
CA LEU A 83 1.98 -2.45 1.38
C LEU A 83 0.65 -1.73 1.12
N GLY A 84 0.51 -0.52 1.64
CA GLY A 84 -0.59 0.40 1.30
C GLY A 84 -0.17 1.38 0.20
N ILE A 85 -0.96 1.50 -0.87
CA ILE A 85 -0.75 2.44 -1.97
C ILE A 85 -1.87 3.49 -1.93
N CYS A 86 -1.53 4.77 -1.81
CA CYS A 86 -2.46 5.90 -1.77
C CYS A 86 -3.58 5.66 -0.74
N ALA A 87 -4.81 5.38 -1.14
CA ALA A 87 -5.91 4.98 -0.25
C ALA A 87 -5.53 3.81 0.69
N GLY A 88 -4.67 2.89 0.24
CA GLY A 88 -4.13 1.82 1.08
C GLY A 88 -3.23 2.33 2.20
N MET A 89 -2.43 3.38 1.97
CA MET A 89 -1.68 4.04 3.02
C MET A 89 -2.61 4.79 3.98
N GLU A 90 -3.65 5.45 3.46
CA GLU A 90 -4.67 6.09 4.31
C GLU A 90 -5.37 5.07 5.22
N ALA A 91 -5.73 3.91 4.68
CA ALA A 91 -6.34 2.82 5.46
C ALA A 91 -5.42 2.33 6.58
N LEU A 92 -4.13 2.11 6.31
CA LEU A 92 -3.13 1.77 7.33
C LEU A 92 -3.01 2.89 8.37
N CYS A 93 -2.94 4.14 7.93
CA CYS A 93 -2.84 5.29 8.82
C CYS A 93 -4.00 5.34 9.81
N ILE A 94 -5.24 5.22 9.33
CA ILE A 94 -6.45 5.22 10.18
C ILE A 94 -6.46 4.01 11.11
N ALA A 95 -6.17 2.81 10.60
CA ALA A 95 -6.22 1.56 11.37
C ALA A 95 -5.29 1.58 12.59
N PHE A 96 -4.15 2.26 12.48
CA PHE A 96 -3.13 2.32 13.54
C PHE A 96 -3.18 3.62 14.37
N GLY A 97 -4.26 4.41 14.25
CA GLY A 97 -4.50 5.58 15.08
C GLY A 97 -3.83 6.87 14.61
N GLY A 98 -3.41 6.93 13.36
CA GLY A 98 -3.08 8.18 12.68
C GLY A 98 -4.32 8.91 12.19
N SER A 99 -4.14 9.93 11.37
CA SER A 99 -5.23 10.71 10.80
C SER A 99 -5.00 11.02 9.32
N ILE A 100 -6.08 11.36 8.64
CA ILE A 100 -6.03 11.92 7.28
C ILE A 100 -6.55 13.36 7.32
N ARG A 101 -5.98 14.21 6.48
CA ARG A 101 -6.37 15.62 6.35
C ARG A 101 -6.47 16.02 4.88
N PRO A 102 -7.31 17.01 4.53
CA PRO A 102 -7.34 17.53 3.18
C PRO A 102 -5.97 18.07 2.75
N ALA A 103 -5.40 17.48 1.71
CA ALA A 103 -4.20 17.94 1.01
C ALA A 103 -4.15 17.23 -0.34
N SER A 104 -4.10 18.00 -1.42
CA SER A 104 -4.22 17.47 -2.77
C SER A 104 -2.89 17.57 -3.52
N GLU A 105 -2.47 16.45 -4.11
CA GLU A 105 -1.41 16.41 -5.10
C GLU A 105 -1.89 15.59 -6.30
N ILE A 106 -1.73 16.15 -7.51
CA ILE A 106 -2.14 15.51 -8.76
C ILE A 106 -1.06 15.74 -9.81
N GLY A 107 -0.51 14.65 -10.35
CA GLY A 107 0.53 14.70 -11.37
C GLY A 107 1.91 14.31 -10.83
N MET A 108 2.95 14.74 -11.53
CA MET A 108 4.32 14.41 -11.15
C MET A 108 4.81 15.31 -10.02
N THR A 109 5.25 14.69 -8.93
CA THR A 109 5.74 15.37 -7.73
C THR A 109 7.16 14.92 -7.39
N ARG A 110 8.00 15.86 -6.96
CA ARG A 110 9.32 15.56 -6.42
C ARG A 110 9.18 15.08 -4.98
N ILE A 111 9.72 13.89 -4.71
CA ILE A 111 9.72 13.27 -3.39
C ILE A 111 11.15 13.19 -2.87
N ARG A 112 11.32 13.56 -1.61
CA ARG A 112 12.60 13.51 -0.90
C ARG A 112 12.55 12.41 0.17
N ARG A 113 13.54 11.52 0.15
CA ARG A 113 13.71 10.50 1.18
C ARG A 113 14.28 11.10 2.45
N GLU A 114 13.65 10.83 3.59
CA GLU A 114 14.06 11.32 4.90
C GLU A 114 14.76 10.24 5.74
N ALA A 115 14.46 8.96 5.49
CA ALA A 115 15.04 7.84 6.22
C ALA A 115 15.24 6.62 5.30
N PRO A 116 16.09 5.66 5.68
CA PRO A 116 16.23 4.40 4.94
C PRO A 116 14.92 3.64 4.85
N ASP A 117 14.60 3.19 3.63
CA ASP A 117 13.40 2.42 3.33
C ASP A 117 13.74 1.33 2.32
N PRO A 118 13.51 0.04 2.64
CA PRO A 118 13.84 -1.07 1.76
C PRO A 118 13.04 -1.06 0.44
N LEU A 119 11.87 -0.43 0.42
CA LEU A 119 11.02 -0.36 -0.77
C LEU A 119 11.41 0.80 -1.69
N LEU A 120 11.86 1.93 -1.14
CA LEU A 120 12.23 3.12 -1.91
C LEU A 120 13.64 3.03 -2.50
N GLY A 121 14.53 2.19 -1.92
CA GLY A 121 15.92 2.07 -2.34
C GLY A 121 16.78 3.25 -1.89
N ASP A 122 17.89 3.52 -2.62
CA ASP A 122 18.95 4.43 -2.14
C ASP A 122 18.88 5.86 -2.72
N ALA A 123 17.96 6.14 -3.65
CA ALA A 123 17.81 7.48 -4.23
C ALA A 123 17.43 8.50 -3.15
N GLY A 124 18.16 9.63 -3.07
CA GLY A 124 17.84 10.72 -2.14
C GLY A 124 16.55 11.45 -2.52
N GLU A 125 16.35 11.64 -3.83
CA GLU A 125 15.13 12.25 -4.41
C GLU A 125 14.71 11.48 -5.65
N PHE A 126 13.41 11.46 -5.91
CA PHE A 126 12.83 10.86 -7.12
C PHE A 126 11.51 11.53 -7.48
N ASP A 127 11.08 11.38 -8.74
CA ASP A 127 9.76 11.83 -9.18
C ASP A 127 8.78 10.67 -9.11
N ALA A 128 7.58 10.93 -8.54
CA ALA A 128 6.48 9.97 -8.50
C ALA A 128 5.17 10.61 -8.99
N TYR A 129 4.22 9.76 -9.34
CA TYR A 129 2.89 10.20 -9.76
C TYR A 129 1.93 10.18 -8.58
N GLU A 130 1.29 11.32 -8.34
CA GLU A 130 0.32 11.54 -7.29
C GLU A 130 -1.09 11.64 -7.85
N LEU A 131 -2.03 11.11 -7.11
CA LEU A 131 -3.46 11.24 -7.38
C LEU A 131 -4.23 11.10 -6.08
N HIS A 132 -4.17 12.10 -5.20
CA HIS A 132 -4.87 12.09 -3.92
C HIS A 132 -5.43 13.45 -3.55
N SER A 133 -6.49 13.45 -2.74
CA SER A 133 -7.14 14.64 -2.15
C SER A 133 -6.96 14.72 -0.65
N PHE A 134 -6.41 13.69 -0.04
CA PHE A 134 -6.09 13.61 1.38
C PHE A 134 -4.63 13.21 1.55
N ALA A 135 -4.07 13.60 2.67
CA ALA A 135 -2.73 13.20 3.09
C ALA A 135 -2.79 12.52 4.45
N CYS A 136 -1.86 11.62 4.68
CA CYS A 136 -1.70 10.95 5.96
C CYS A 136 -0.84 11.75 6.93
N ASP A 137 -1.27 11.82 8.17
CA ASP A 137 -0.43 12.09 9.32
C ASP A 137 -0.19 10.75 10.03
N PRO A 138 0.97 10.10 9.82
CA PRO A 138 1.20 8.73 10.28
C PRO A 138 1.05 8.59 11.80
N PRO A 139 0.70 7.39 12.29
CA PRO A 139 0.56 7.13 13.71
C PRO A 139 1.85 7.43 14.48
N ALA A 140 1.72 7.77 15.76
CA ALA A 140 2.88 7.98 16.63
C ALA A 140 3.78 6.73 16.66
N GLY A 141 5.09 6.93 16.49
CA GLY A 141 6.08 5.84 16.46
C GLY A 141 6.35 5.26 15.07
N TRP A 142 5.52 5.54 14.07
CA TRP A 142 5.85 5.18 12.70
C TRP A 142 7.04 6.02 12.19
N VAL A 143 7.81 5.44 11.28
CA VAL A 143 8.96 6.09 10.66
C VAL A 143 8.50 6.70 9.34
N THR A 144 8.51 8.04 9.25
CA THR A 144 8.37 8.74 7.96
C THR A 144 9.64 8.50 7.15
N THR A 145 9.51 7.92 5.97
CA THR A 145 10.65 7.56 5.12
C THR A 145 10.79 8.45 3.90
N ALA A 146 9.72 9.12 3.45
CA ALA A 146 9.76 10.10 2.38
C ALA A 146 8.68 11.17 2.53
N VAL A 147 8.95 12.36 1.97
CA VAL A 147 8.03 13.51 1.97
C VAL A 147 8.04 14.22 0.62
N SER A 148 6.94 14.90 0.29
CA SER A 148 6.90 16.00 -0.69
C SER A 148 6.95 17.34 0.06
N ASP A 149 6.80 18.45 -0.66
CA ASP A 149 6.62 19.75 -0.03
C ASP A 149 5.24 19.89 0.65
N THR A 150 4.28 19.00 0.34
CA THR A 150 2.90 19.07 0.80
C THR A 150 2.64 18.12 1.98
N CYS A 151 3.16 16.89 1.92
CA CYS A 151 2.81 15.86 2.89
C CYS A 151 3.83 14.72 3.00
N VAL A 152 3.55 13.81 3.94
CA VAL A 152 4.25 12.52 4.05
C VAL A 152 3.89 11.66 2.84
N GLN A 153 4.93 11.14 2.18
CA GLN A 153 4.81 10.36 0.96
C GLN A 153 5.10 8.87 1.16
N ALA A 154 5.83 8.54 2.21
CA ALA A 154 6.01 7.16 2.62
C ALA A 154 6.25 7.07 4.12
N ALA A 155 5.69 6.03 4.72
CA ALA A 155 5.90 5.69 6.13
C ALA A 155 5.86 4.18 6.33
N ARG A 156 6.56 3.71 7.38
CA ARG A 156 6.56 2.31 7.77
C ARG A 156 6.44 2.13 9.28
N HIS A 157 5.86 1.03 9.70
CA HIS A 157 5.89 0.63 11.10
C HIS A 157 7.31 0.23 11.52
N PRO A 158 7.78 0.59 12.73
CA PRO A 158 9.15 0.26 13.17
C PRO A 158 9.40 -1.24 13.28
N ASP A 159 8.43 -2.01 13.78
CA ASP A 159 8.58 -3.41 14.17
C ASP A 159 7.75 -4.39 13.33
N LEU A 160 6.60 -3.95 12.78
CA LEU A 160 5.75 -4.78 11.94
C LEU A 160 6.09 -4.60 10.46
N PRO A 161 5.85 -5.60 9.60
CA PRO A 161 6.16 -5.51 8.17
C PRO A 161 5.06 -4.72 7.41
N LEU A 162 4.75 -3.53 7.90
CA LEU A 162 3.73 -2.63 7.34
C LEU A 162 4.40 -1.39 6.77
N SER A 163 4.11 -1.10 5.52
CA SER A 163 4.61 0.09 4.80
C SER A 163 3.49 0.72 3.98
N GLY A 164 3.53 2.03 3.82
CA GLY A 164 2.61 2.77 2.95
C GLY A 164 3.33 3.81 2.11
N VAL A 165 2.82 4.04 0.91
CA VAL A 165 3.23 5.11 0.00
C VAL A 165 2.00 5.87 -0.47
N MET A 166 2.07 7.22 -0.54
CA MET A 166 0.95 8.05 -1.02
C MET A 166 0.88 8.11 -2.54
N PHE A 167 2.03 8.06 -3.22
CA PHE A 167 2.11 8.04 -4.68
C PHE A 167 1.67 6.69 -5.27
N HIS A 168 1.48 6.68 -6.59
CA HIS A 168 1.07 5.52 -7.37
C HIS A 168 2.27 4.84 -8.06
N PRO A 169 2.93 3.86 -7.42
CA PRO A 169 4.08 3.18 -8.00
C PRO A 169 3.73 2.40 -9.27
N GLU A 170 2.48 2.00 -9.44
CA GLU A 170 1.99 1.30 -10.63
C GLU A 170 1.91 2.17 -11.89
N VAL A 171 1.95 3.50 -11.73
CA VAL A 171 2.05 4.47 -12.84
C VAL A 171 3.50 4.79 -13.14
N ARG A 172 4.29 4.97 -12.08
CA ARG A 172 5.72 5.25 -12.14
C ARG A 172 6.37 4.74 -10.85
N ASN A 173 7.56 4.20 -10.93
CA ASN A 173 8.29 3.61 -9.79
C ASN A 173 7.83 2.19 -9.41
N ASP A 174 7.48 1.37 -10.40
CA ASP A 174 7.03 -0.03 -10.23
C ASP A 174 8.02 -0.90 -9.43
N GLN A 175 9.30 -0.50 -9.37
CA GLN A 175 10.30 -1.13 -8.51
C GLN A 175 9.94 -1.15 -7.01
N VAL A 176 9.04 -0.28 -6.53
CA VAL A 176 8.54 -0.31 -5.15
C VAL A 176 7.73 -1.59 -4.91
N VAL A 177 6.81 -1.90 -5.82
CA VAL A 177 6.01 -3.13 -5.77
C VAL A 177 6.88 -4.36 -6.02
N GLU A 178 7.86 -4.28 -6.94
CA GLU A 178 8.79 -5.37 -7.21
C GLU A 178 9.63 -5.73 -5.98
N ARG A 179 10.15 -4.75 -5.25
CA ARG A 179 10.90 -4.95 -4.00
C ARG A 179 10.01 -5.54 -2.91
N PHE A 180 8.77 -5.07 -2.77
CA PHE A 180 7.80 -5.66 -1.88
C PHE A 180 7.56 -7.15 -2.19
N CYS A 181 7.39 -7.50 -3.46
CA CYS A 181 7.27 -8.88 -3.91
C CYS A 181 8.52 -9.71 -3.58
N GLY A 182 9.72 -9.13 -3.69
CA GLY A 182 10.99 -9.75 -3.29
C GLY A 182 10.99 -10.09 -1.81
N PHE A 183 10.64 -9.11 -0.96
CA PHE A 183 10.53 -9.29 0.49
C PHE A 183 9.53 -10.40 0.87
N CYS A 184 8.35 -10.44 0.24
CA CYS A 184 7.34 -11.48 0.48
C CYS A 184 7.82 -12.89 0.12
N ARG A 185 8.73 -13.03 -0.88
CA ARG A 185 9.33 -14.34 -1.23
C ARG A 185 10.29 -14.85 -0.17
N GLU A 186 11.10 -13.97 0.37
CA GLU A 186 12.11 -14.30 1.38
C GLU A 186 11.43 -14.73 2.69
N SER A 187 10.43 -13.97 3.15
CA SER A 187 9.64 -14.28 4.35
C SER A 187 8.94 -15.63 4.25
N GLY A 188 8.27 -15.93 3.14
CA GLY A 188 7.60 -17.22 2.93
C GLY A 188 8.54 -18.41 2.73
N SER A 189 9.85 -18.17 2.51
CA SER A 189 10.87 -19.21 2.41
C SER A 189 11.45 -19.59 3.78
N ALA A 190 11.50 -18.65 4.72
CA ALA A 190 11.97 -18.84 6.07
C ALA A 190 11.01 -19.74 6.87
N GLU A 191 9.70 -19.51 6.77
CA GLU A 191 8.67 -20.31 7.46
C GLU A 191 8.63 -21.78 6.99
N ARG A 192 9.04 -22.08 5.75
CA ARG A 192 9.07 -23.46 5.23
C ARG A 192 10.30 -24.27 5.63
N ARG A 193 11.28 -23.66 6.29
CA ARG A 193 12.54 -24.30 6.71
C ARG A 193 12.65 -24.55 8.23
N GLY A 194 11.69 -24.05 9.02
CA GLY A 194 11.58 -24.28 10.46
C GLY A 194 10.50 -25.32 10.78
#